data_c32cf9c7c8e695a6dbb9e418dc37351e
#
_entry.id   c32cf9c7c8e695a6dbb9e418dc37351e
#
_cell.length_a   1.000
_cell.length_b   1.000
_cell.length_c   1.000
_cell.angle_alpha   90.00
_cell.angle_beta   90.00
_cell.angle_gamma   90.00
#
_symmetry.space_group_name_H-M   'P 1'
#
loop_
_entity.id
_entity.type
_entity.pdbx_description
1 polymer ?
#
loop_
_entity_poly.entity_id
_entity_poly.type
_entity_poly.pdbx_seq_one_letter_code
_entity_poly.pdbx_strand_id
1 'polypeptide(L)'
;RFPGTLPGFVAEMDFPLAPPVKKALQTSVDSEQFGYLPQPVANKMKQTTSDYLARTHGWSVEPSQIHPTGDVLQAYEIALRKLVTPGSPVVIPTPAYMPFLTLTTMVDHPVIEVPMVADDSGRPQMDLEAIATHLEGEAEMVVLCNPHNPLGLVYTDAELRALSEVVEKAGAVVFSDEIHAPLVFGTHRHIPYATVSEHAAEHSITAISASKAWNLPGLKCAQLVVTSSRHKELLDPVAFIVSQSAATPGVLATTAAYRDGGAWLDDVREYLSGNFDLLDQFTADHFPGSGYRRPEGTYIVWLDARGIDIQGAESPTEFLREHTGVSLTDGARCGEAGKGHLRLIAATPRPILQEILERIAPYWQRTN
;
A
#
# COMPACT_ATOMS: atom_id res chain seq x y z
N ARG A 1 -8.51 17.06 10.14
CA ARG A 1 -9.35 17.49 9.01
C ARG A 1 -10.81 17.66 9.43
N PHE A 2 -11.31 16.82 10.31
CA PHE A 2 -12.71 16.79 10.74
C PHE A 2 -12.75 16.82 12.28
N PRO A 3 -12.58 18.00 12.92
CA PRO A 3 -12.57 18.12 14.37
C PRO A 3 -13.89 17.58 14.98
N GLY A 4 -13.78 16.82 16.07
CA GLY A 4 -14.95 16.25 16.76
C GLY A 4 -15.52 14.97 16.14
N THR A 5 -14.89 14.41 15.08
CA THR A 5 -15.31 13.12 14.50
C THR A 5 -14.37 11.98 14.91
N LEU A 6 -14.88 10.74 14.90
CA LEU A 6 -14.08 9.52 15.02
C LEU A 6 -13.37 9.26 13.66
N PRO A 7 -12.03 9.23 13.62
CA PRO A 7 -11.30 9.06 12.37
C PRO A 7 -11.11 7.58 12.04
N GLY A 8 -11.55 7.17 10.85
CA GLY A 8 -11.29 5.85 10.27
C GLY A 8 -10.78 5.94 8.83
N PHE A 9 -10.11 7.06 8.44
CA PHE A 9 -9.80 7.36 7.04
C PHE A 9 -8.31 7.40 6.70
N VAL A 10 -7.42 7.82 7.61
CA VAL A 10 -5.98 7.87 7.35
C VAL A 10 -5.37 6.49 7.58
N ALA A 11 -4.61 6.00 6.59
CA ALA A 11 -3.91 4.72 6.71
C ALA A 11 -2.67 4.84 7.62
N GLU A 12 -2.91 5.06 8.90
CA GLU A 12 -1.99 5.08 10.03
C GLU A 12 -2.54 4.16 11.12
N MET A 13 -1.73 3.85 12.13
CA MET A 13 -2.14 3.07 13.28
C MET A 13 -2.24 3.95 14.53
N ASP A 14 -3.22 3.69 15.37
CA ASP A 14 -3.36 4.32 16.70
C ASP A 14 -2.65 3.51 17.79
N PHE A 15 -1.46 2.96 17.47
CA PHE A 15 -0.66 2.14 18.38
C PHE A 15 0.66 2.83 18.72
N PRO A 16 1.24 2.56 19.91
CA PRO A 16 2.54 3.08 20.30
C PRO A 16 3.65 2.65 19.34
N LEU A 17 4.74 3.43 19.28
CA LEU A 17 5.92 3.05 18.50
C LEU A 17 6.54 1.75 19.02
N ALA A 18 7.08 0.95 18.12
CA ALA A 18 7.90 -0.22 18.45
C ALA A 18 9.08 0.19 19.34
N PRO A 19 9.36 -0.51 20.46
CA PRO A 19 10.42 -0.12 21.39
C PRO A 19 11.80 0.09 20.74
N PRO A 20 12.27 -0.76 19.78
CA PRO A 20 13.53 -0.54 19.09
C PRO A 20 13.54 0.76 18.26
N VAL A 21 12.41 1.08 17.63
CA VAL A 21 12.25 2.31 16.84
C VAL A 21 12.29 3.53 17.77
N LYS A 22 11.53 3.50 18.87
CA LYS A 22 11.54 4.57 19.86
C LYS A 22 12.95 4.83 20.40
N LYS A 23 13.70 3.76 20.70
CA LYS A 23 15.09 3.85 21.17
C LYS A 23 16.00 4.48 20.11
N ALA A 24 15.87 4.07 18.84
CA ALA A 24 16.69 4.62 17.74
C ALA A 24 16.43 6.12 17.55
N LEU A 25 15.16 6.55 17.61
CA LEU A 25 14.79 7.96 17.51
C LEU A 25 15.31 8.76 18.71
N GLN A 26 15.16 8.24 19.93
CA GLN A 26 15.71 8.91 21.12
C GLN A 26 17.23 9.08 21.04
N THR A 27 17.94 8.04 20.61
CA THR A 27 19.39 8.11 20.38
C THR A 27 19.75 9.16 19.32
N SER A 28 18.95 9.29 18.25
CA SER A 28 19.14 10.31 17.23
C SER A 28 18.98 11.73 17.79
N VAL A 29 18.00 11.93 18.68
CA VAL A 29 17.80 13.21 19.39
C VAL A 29 18.98 13.50 20.32
N ASP A 30 19.35 12.56 21.17
CA ASP A 30 20.39 12.71 22.19
C ASP A 30 21.79 12.99 21.55
N SER A 31 22.01 12.47 20.33
CA SER A 31 23.26 12.65 19.56
C SER A 31 23.15 13.69 18.42
N GLU A 32 22.07 14.46 18.39
CA GLU A 32 21.85 15.58 17.43
C GLU A 32 22.02 15.16 15.95
N GLN A 33 21.55 13.95 15.56
CA GLN A 33 21.71 13.40 14.22
C GLN A 33 20.60 13.87 13.26
N PHE A 34 20.59 15.15 12.91
CA PHE A 34 19.59 15.78 12.05
C PHE A 34 20.15 16.39 10.76
N GLY A 35 21.42 16.14 10.46
CA GLY A 35 22.04 16.56 9.20
C GLY A 35 21.56 15.73 8.00
N TYR A 36 22.13 16.05 6.82
CA TYR A 36 21.93 15.25 5.62
C TYR A 36 22.28 13.78 5.87
N LEU A 37 21.63 12.88 5.11
CA LEU A 37 21.84 11.44 5.26
C LEU A 37 23.30 11.03 5.00
N PRO A 38 24.06 10.58 6.03
CA PRO A 38 25.44 10.15 5.84
C PRO A 38 25.50 8.80 5.12
N GLN A 39 26.46 8.64 4.21
CA GLN A 39 26.62 7.41 3.44
C GLN A 39 26.75 6.14 4.31
N PRO A 40 27.50 6.13 5.44
CA PRO A 40 27.52 4.95 6.31
C PRO A 40 26.17 4.57 6.89
N VAL A 41 25.31 5.55 7.21
CA VAL A 41 23.96 5.33 7.72
C VAL A 41 23.06 4.75 6.62
N ALA A 42 23.14 5.32 5.42
CA ALA A 42 22.44 4.79 4.25
C ALA A 42 22.87 3.35 3.93
N ASN A 43 24.17 3.06 3.93
CA ASN A 43 24.70 1.72 3.65
C ASN A 43 24.24 0.69 4.69
N LYS A 44 24.19 1.08 5.98
CA LYS A 44 23.68 0.20 7.03
C LYS A 44 22.21 -0.13 6.83
N MET A 45 21.39 0.85 6.45
CA MET A 45 19.98 0.63 6.15
C MET A 45 19.82 -0.29 4.93
N LYS A 46 20.58 -0.07 3.84
CA LYS A 46 20.57 -0.94 2.66
C LYS A 46 20.90 -2.39 3.00
N GLN A 47 21.97 -2.62 3.79
CA GLN A 47 22.33 -3.97 4.25
C GLN A 47 21.21 -4.57 5.11
N THR A 48 20.69 -3.80 6.08
CA THR A 48 19.58 -4.28 6.94
C THR A 48 18.33 -4.61 6.14
N THR A 49 18.03 -3.83 5.10
CA THR A 49 16.90 -4.10 4.19
C THR A 49 17.12 -5.37 3.38
N SER A 50 18.32 -5.57 2.83
CA SER A 50 18.72 -6.81 2.14
C SER A 50 18.55 -8.04 3.04
N ASP A 51 19.09 -7.98 4.27
CA ASP A 51 18.97 -9.05 5.26
C ASP A 51 17.49 -9.32 5.65
N TYR A 52 16.70 -8.26 5.75
CA TYR A 52 15.27 -8.36 6.04
C TYR A 52 14.51 -9.08 4.92
N LEU A 53 14.70 -8.67 3.66
CA LEU A 53 14.06 -9.28 2.50
C LEU A 53 14.43 -10.76 2.36
N ALA A 54 15.71 -11.10 2.52
CA ALA A 54 16.18 -12.47 2.46
C ALA A 54 15.57 -13.33 3.57
N ARG A 55 15.55 -12.84 4.81
CA ARG A 55 15.02 -13.56 5.97
C ARG A 55 13.51 -13.72 5.93
N THR A 56 12.78 -12.68 5.51
CA THR A 56 11.31 -12.64 5.63
C THR A 56 10.60 -13.17 4.38
N HIS A 57 11.16 -12.91 3.22
CA HIS A 57 10.52 -13.23 1.93
C HIS A 57 11.35 -14.18 1.05
N GLY A 58 12.55 -14.60 1.50
CA GLY A 58 13.45 -15.41 0.69
C GLY A 58 14.01 -14.68 -0.53
N TRP A 59 13.92 -13.35 -0.56
CA TRP A 59 14.35 -12.54 -1.68
C TRP A 59 15.76 -11.99 -1.45
N SER A 60 16.74 -12.55 -2.18
CA SER A 60 18.13 -12.10 -2.13
C SER A 60 18.32 -10.87 -3.02
N VAL A 61 18.63 -9.74 -2.42
CA VAL A 61 18.86 -8.46 -3.08
C VAL A 61 20.19 -7.89 -2.60
N GLU A 62 21.06 -7.48 -3.51
CA GLU A 62 22.30 -6.81 -3.15
C GLU A 62 22.04 -5.40 -2.57
N PRO A 63 22.75 -4.96 -1.54
CA PRO A 63 22.58 -3.61 -0.99
C PRO A 63 22.74 -2.49 -2.03
N SER A 64 23.50 -2.73 -3.11
CA SER A 64 23.68 -1.80 -4.24
C SER A 64 22.42 -1.63 -5.09
N GLN A 65 21.47 -2.56 -5.01
CA GLN A 65 20.18 -2.52 -5.71
C GLN A 65 19.10 -1.78 -4.90
N ILE A 66 19.42 -1.34 -3.67
CA ILE A 66 18.48 -0.68 -2.75
C ILE A 66 18.80 0.80 -2.68
N HIS A 67 17.83 1.63 -3.03
CA HIS A 67 17.97 3.10 -3.05
C HIS A 67 17.03 3.73 -2.02
N PRO A 68 17.54 4.46 -1.00
CA PRO A 68 16.69 5.22 -0.10
C PRO A 68 15.90 6.28 -0.86
N THR A 69 14.66 6.52 -0.45
CA THR A 69 13.80 7.60 -0.95
C THR A 69 12.89 8.10 0.17
N GLY A 70 12.28 9.26 0.00
CA GLY A 70 11.43 9.86 1.04
C GLY A 70 10.17 9.06 1.34
N ASP A 71 9.51 8.56 0.32
CA ASP A 71 8.34 7.69 0.44
C ASP A 71 8.07 6.91 -0.86
N VAL A 72 7.06 6.05 -0.84
CA VAL A 72 6.68 5.21 -2.00
C VAL A 72 6.14 6.06 -3.16
N LEU A 73 5.49 7.19 -2.89
CA LEU A 73 4.99 8.06 -3.96
C LEU A 73 6.15 8.74 -4.69
N GLN A 74 7.19 9.15 -3.99
CA GLN A 74 8.39 9.64 -4.64
C GLN A 74 9.10 8.54 -5.45
N ALA A 75 9.15 7.30 -4.93
CA ALA A 75 9.65 6.16 -5.68
C ALA A 75 8.85 5.96 -6.98
N TYR A 76 7.53 6.09 -6.90
CA TYR A 76 6.64 5.98 -8.06
C TYR A 76 6.87 7.12 -9.06
N GLU A 77 6.97 8.37 -8.60
CA GLU A 77 7.29 9.51 -9.47
C GLU A 77 8.62 9.31 -10.22
N ILE A 78 9.64 8.79 -9.53
CA ILE A 78 10.93 8.49 -10.14
C ILE A 78 10.78 7.42 -11.22
N ALA A 79 10.01 6.35 -10.95
CA ALA A 79 9.76 5.30 -11.93
C ALA A 79 9.05 5.86 -13.17
N LEU A 80 8.01 6.67 -13.02
CA LEU A 80 7.31 7.34 -14.11
C LEU A 80 8.26 8.19 -14.97
N ARG A 81 9.07 9.03 -14.33
CA ARG A 81 9.98 9.95 -15.04
C ARG A 81 11.18 9.29 -15.70
N LYS A 82 11.57 8.07 -15.28
CA LYS A 82 12.79 7.42 -15.73
C LYS A 82 12.59 6.17 -16.56
N LEU A 83 11.48 5.46 -16.34
CA LEU A 83 11.25 4.16 -16.97
C LEU A 83 10.12 4.17 -17.99
N VAL A 84 9.37 5.27 -18.07
CA VAL A 84 8.23 5.43 -18.97
C VAL A 84 8.51 6.58 -19.93
N THR A 85 8.16 6.43 -21.18
CA THR A 85 8.25 7.50 -22.18
C THR A 85 7.33 8.67 -21.76
N PRO A 86 7.81 9.92 -21.76
CA PRO A 86 6.98 11.06 -21.40
C PRO A 86 5.65 11.11 -22.17
N GLY A 87 4.53 11.15 -21.43
CA GLY A 87 3.19 11.18 -22.00
C GLY A 87 2.58 9.81 -22.30
N SER A 88 3.31 8.70 -22.15
CA SER A 88 2.73 7.37 -22.31
C SER A 88 1.72 7.06 -21.19
N PRO A 89 0.59 6.39 -21.50
CA PRO A 89 -0.38 6.00 -20.49
C PRO A 89 0.16 4.97 -19.49
N VAL A 90 -0.44 5.01 -18.30
CA VAL A 90 -0.16 4.05 -17.20
C VAL A 90 -1.42 3.31 -16.85
N VAL A 91 -1.36 1.99 -16.83
CA VAL A 91 -2.46 1.12 -16.40
C VAL A 91 -2.49 1.02 -14.90
N ILE A 92 -3.63 1.33 -14.30
CA ILE A 92 -3.86 1.23 -12.86
C ILE A 92 -5.10 0.38 -12.61
N PRO A 93 -4.95 -0.87 -12.08
CA PRO A 93 -6.09 -1.66 -11.63
C PRO A 93 -6.86 -0.93 -10.54
N THR A 94 -8.18 -0.76 -10.71
CA THR A 94 -9.03 -0.02 -9.78
C THR A 94 -10.13 -0.88 -9.15
N PRO A 95 -10.57 -0.58 -7.88
CA PRO A 95 -10.20 0.59 -7.07
C PRO A 95 -8.74 0.57 -6.64
N ALA A 96 -8.06 1.72 -6.59
CA ALA A 96 -6.63 1.83 -6.32
C ALA A 96 -6.33 2.82 -5.18
N TYR A 97 -5.09 2.81 -4.68
CA TYR A 97 -4.61 3.86 -3.80
C TYR A 97 -4.63 5.21 -4.53
N MET A 98 -5.50 6.13 -4.06
CA MET A 98 -5.85 7.35 -4.78
C MET A 98 -4.65 8.21 -5.24
N PRO A 99 -3.54 8.31 -4.51
CA PRO A 99 -2.39 9.07 -4.97
C PRO A 99 -1.74 8.52 -6.25
N PHE A 100 -1.90 7.24 -6.59
CA PHE A 100 -1.41 6.74 -7.88
C PHE A 100 -2.15 7.41 -9.05
N LEU A 101 -3.48 7.51 -8.95
CA LEU A 101 -4.29 8.18 -9.98
C LEU A 101 -3.90 9.67 -10.13
N THR A 102 -3.79 10.37 -8.98
CA THR A 102 -3.49 11.79 -8.98
C THR A 102 -2.06 12.09 -9.41
N LEU A 103 -1.08 11.36 -8.89
CA LEU A 103 0.34 11.62 -9.17
C LEU A 103 0.68 11.32 -10.63
N THR A 104 0.15 10.24 -11.22
CA THR A 104 0.33 9.91 -12.62
C THR A 104 -0.09 11.07 -13.51
N THR A 105 -1.27 11.64 -13.27
CA THR A 105 -1.76 12.81 -14.01
C THR A 105 -0.92 14.06 -13.72
N MET A 106 -0.46 14.27 -12.49
CA MET A 106 0.38 15.42 -12.11
C MET A 106 1.75 15.43 -12.79
N VAL A 107 2.24 14.28 -13.22
CA VAL A 107 3.52 14.15 -13.94
C VAL A 107 3.33 13.92 -15.42
N ASP A 108 2.17 14.33 -15.95
CA ASP A 108 1.83 14.36 -17.37
C ASP A 108 1.72 12.98 -18.05
N HIS A 109 1.33 11.95 -17.30
CA HIS A 109 0.97 10.65 -17.84
C HIS A 109 -0.54 10.42 -17.79
N PRO A 110 -1.19 10.00 -18.91
CA PRO A 110 -2.58 9.56 -18.88
C PRO A 110 -2.77 8.32 -17.99
N VAL A 111 -3.85 8.29 -17.23
CA VAL A 111 -4.26 7.14 -16.44
C VAL A 111 -5.25 6.30 -17.23
N ILE A 112 -5.00 5.01 -17.32
CA ILE A 112 -5.96 4.01 -17.79
C ILE A 112 -6.42 3.21 -16.59
N GLU A 113 -7.63 3.48 -16.12
CA GLU A 113 -8.26 2.68 -15.06
C GLU A 113 -8.75 1.35 -15.65
N VAL A 114 -8.27 0.24 -15.11
CA VAL A 114 -8.78 -1.10 -15.43
C VAL A 114 -9.51 -1.63 -14.18
N PRO A 115 -10.85 -1.68 -14.18
CA PRO A 115 -11.60 -2.21 -13.06
C PRO A 115 -11.25 -3.66 -12.77
N MET A 116 -11.06 -4.00 -11.50
CA MET A 116 -10.91 -5.39 -11.06
C MET A 116 -12.18 -6.16 -11.35
N VAL A 117 -12.05 -7.42 -11.75
CA VAL A 117 -13.16 -8.35 -11.99
C VAL A 117 -13.29 -9.33 -10.84
N ALA A 118 -14.49 -9.90 -10.66
CA ALA A 118 -14.69 -10.94 -9.65
C ALA A 118 -14.47 -12.33 -10.25
N ASP A 119 -13.77 -13.20 -9.52
CA ASP A 119 -13.73 -14.62 -9.85
C ASP A 119 -15.07 -15.33 -9.47
N ASP A 120 -15.16 -16.63 -9.71
CA ASP A 120 -16.36 -17.43 -9.42
C ASP A 120 -16.75 -17.43 -7.92
N SER A 121 -15.80 -17.14 -7.03
CA SER A 121 -16.05 -16.97 -5.58
C SER A 121 -16.45 -15.54 -5.20
N GLY A 122 -16.44 -14.62 -6.17
CA GLY A 122 -16.62 -13.19 -5.99
C GLY A 122 -15.37 -12.48 -5.42
N ARG A 123 -14.19 -13.14 -5.38
CA ARG A 123 -12.94 -12.49 -4.97
C ARG A 123 -12.44 -11.59 -6.11
N PRO A 124 -12.10 -10.32 -5.83
CA PRO A 124 -11.56 -9.43 -6.85
C PRO A 124 -10.20 -9.93 -7.38
N GLN A 125 -10.00 -9.82 -8.69
CA GLN A 125 -8.75 -10.16 -9.38
C GLN A 125 -8.48 -9.15 -10.50
N MET A 126 -7.24 -9.06 -10.96
CA MET A 126 -6.87 -8.22 -12.10
C MET A 126 -7.51 -8.73 -13.38
N ASP A 127 -8.08 -7.84 -14.18
CA ASP A 127 -8.50 -8.13 -15.56
C ASP A 127 -7.27 -8.13 -16.47
N LEU A 128 -6.60 -9.29 -16.56
CA LEU A 128 -5.36 -9.43 -17.34
C LEU A 128 -5.60 -9.28 -18.85
N GLU A 129 -6.79 -9.57 -19.35
CA GLU A 129 -7.13 -9.40 -20.78
C GLU A 129 -7.22 -7.90 -21.11
N ALA A 130 -7.90 -7.12 -20.29
CA ALA A 130 -7.96 -5.68 -20.44
C ALA A 130 -6.57 -5.03 -20.26
N ILE A 131 -5.79 -5.45 -19.24
CA ILE A 131 -4.41 -4.99 -19.05
C ILE A 131 -3.57 -5.27 -20.30
N ALA A 132 -3.60 -6.50 -20.84
CA ALA A 132 -2.86 -6.89 -22.03
C ALA A 132 -3.23 -5.99 -23.23
N THR A 133 -4.53 -5.76 -23.43
CA THR A 133 -5.03 -4.92 -24.54
C THR A 133 -4.45 -3.50 -24.48
N HIS A 134 -4.40 -2.89 -23.28
CA HIS A 134 -3.84 -1.55 -23.12
C HIS A 134 -2.31 -1.51 -23.27
N LEU A 135 -1.61 -2.55 -22.81
CA LEU A 135 -0.16 -2.65 -22.97
C LEU A 135 0.28 -2.98 -24.40
N GLU A 136 -0.52 -3.73 -25.16
CA GLU A 136 -0.29 -3.95 -26.61
C GLU A 136 -0.55 -2.65 -27.42
N GLY A 137 -1.23 -1.67 -26.83
CA GLY A 137 -1.47 -0.34 -27.38
C GLY A 137 -0.36 0.64 -27.05
N GLU A 138 -0.67 1.64 -26.21
CA GLU A 138 0.24 2.76 -25.94
C GLU A 138 0.76 2.79 -24.49
N ALA A 139 0.22 1.96 -23.58
CA ALA A 139 0.61 1.96 -22.19
C ALA A 139 1.95 1.25 -21.98
N GLU A 140 2.81 1.83 -21.15
CA GLU A 140 4.15 1.30 -20.90
C GLU A 140 4.37 0.82 -19.45
N MET A 141 3.43 1.08 -18.53
CA MET A 141 3.56 0.69 -17.12
C MET A 141 2.24 0.17 -16.58
N VAL A 142 2.33 -0.84 -15.70
CA VAL A 142 1.25 -1.28 -14.80
C VAL A 142 1.65 -0.98 -13.37
N VAL A 143 0.72 -0.44 -12.56
CA VAL A 143 0.88 -0.28 -11.12
C VAL A 143 0.32 -1.50 -10.41
N LEU A 144 1.18 -2.25 -9.73
CA LEU A 144 0.82 -3.36 -8.87
C LEU A 144 0.93 -2.93 -7.41
N CYS A 145 -0.16 -3.01 -6.64
CA CYS A 145 -0.14 -2.83 -5.19
C CYS A 145 -0.35 -4.18 -4.51
N ASN A 146 0.66 -4.71 -3.81
CA ASN A 146 0.61 -6.04 -3.19
C ASN A 146 1.28 -6.05 -1.80
N PRO A 147 0.56 -6.25 -0.71
CA PRO A 147 -0.89 -6.40 -0.54
C PRO A 147 -1.70 -5.18 -1.00
N HIS A 148 -2.89 -5.43 -1.53
CA HIS A 148 -3.64 -4.45 -2.29
C HIS A 148 -4.41 -3.45 -1.41
N ASN A 149 -4.21 -2.16 -1.65
CA ASN A 149 -5.00 -1.06 -1.09
C ASN A 149 -5.92 -0.50 -2.19
N PRO A 150 -7.27 -0.54 -2.03
CA PRO A 150 -7.99 -0.70 -0.75
C PRO A 150 -8.57 -2.10 -0.46
N LEU A 151 -8.44 -3.07 -1.33
CA LEU A 151 -9.21 -4.32 -1.27
C LEU A 151 -8.69 -5.34 -0.23
N GLY A 152 -7.51 -5.12 0.35
CA GLY A 152 -6.94 -6.04 1.34
C GLY A 152 -6.49 -7.39 0.78
N LEU A 153 -6.33 -7.52 -0.53
CA LEU A 153 -5.91 -8.76 -1.19
C LEU A 153 -4.41 -9.01 -1.06
N VAL A 154 -4.04 -10.29 -1.03
CA VAL A 154 -2.67 -10.75 -1.22
C VAL A 154 -2.65 -11.64 -2.46
N TYR A 155 -1.95 -11.22 -3.50
CA TYR A 155 -1.92 -11.98 -4.74
C TYR A 155 -1.16 -13.28 -4.60
N THR A 156 -1.67 -14.33 -5.22
CA THR A 156 -1.04 -15.66 -5.30
C THR A 156 0.12 -15.66 -6.29
N ASP A 157 1.01 -16.66 -6.20
CA ASP A 157 2.09 -16.87 -7.17
C ASP A 157 1.54 -16.99 -8.60
N ALA A 158 0.41 -17.67 -8.79
CA ALA A 158 -0.21 -17.84 -10.09
C ALA A 158 -0.72 -16.50 -10.68
N GLU A 159 -1.36 -15.65 -9.87
CA GLU A 159 -1.83 -14.32 -10.31
C GLU A 159 -0.65 -13.42 -10.69
N LEU A 160 0.43 -13.44 -9.89
CA LEU A 160 1.61 -12.61 -10.16
C LEU A 160 2.39 -13.11 -11.39
N ARG A 161 2.49 -14.42 -11.61
CA ARG A 161 3.09 -15.00 -12.83
C ARG A 161 2.30 -14.65 -14.07
N ALA A 162 0.97 -14.75 -14.00
CA ALA A 162 0.11 -14.40 -15.13
C ALA A 162 0.26 -12.91 -15.51
N LEU A 163 0.35 -12.01 -14.52
CA LEU A 163 0.68 -10.60 -14.79
C LEU A 163 2.08 -10.47 -15.43
N SER A 164 3.07 -11.21 -14.92
CA SER A 164 4.45 -11.16 -15.45
C SER A 164 4.50 -11.56 -16.92
N GLU A 165 3.76 -12.60 -17.33
CA GLU A 165 3.69 -13.04 -18.73
C GLU A 165 3.06 -11.97 -19.64
N VAL A 166 2.01 -11.31 -19.17
CA VAL A 166 1.35 -10.22 -19.92
C VAL A 166 2.29 -9.03 -20.12
N VAL A 167 2.98 -8.61 -19.05
CA VAL A 167 3.89 -7.47 -19.08
C VAL A 167 5.14 -7.75 -19.91
N GLU A 168 5.70 -8.98 -19.80
CA GLU A 168 6.84 -9.42 -20.61
C GLU A 168 6.51 -9.37 -22.11
N LYS A 169 5.36 -9.93 -22.51
CA LYS A 169 4.92 -9.94 -23.90
C LYS A 169 4.80 -8.55 -24.50
N ALA A 170 4.37 -7.57 -23.69
CA ALA A 170 4.24 -6.18 -24.10
C ALA A 170 5.55 -5.38 -24.03
N GLY A 171 6.59 -5.89 -23.35
CA GLY A 171 7.82 -5.14 -23.08
C GLY A 171 7.61 -3.94 -22.14
N ALA A 172 6.57 -3.98 -21.32
CA ALA A 172 6.20 -2.92 -20.38
C ALA A 172 6.92 -3.05 -19.04
N VAL A 173 6.64 -2.13 -18.11
CA VAL A 173 7.24 -2.07 -16.77
C VAL A 173 6.16 -2.28 -15.71
N VAL A 174 6.51 -2.95 -14.61
CA VAL A 174 5.68 -3.00 -13.40
C VAL A 174 6.29 -2.12 -12.30
N PHE A 175 5.53 -1.14 -11.83
CA PHE A 175 5.80 -0.53 -10.53
C PHE A 175 5.10 -1.35 -9.46
N SER A 176 5.88 -2.07 -8.64
CA SER A 176 5.34 -2.89 -7.55
C SER A 176 5.41 -2.14 -6.22
N ASP A 177 4.25 -1.69 -5.72
CA ASP A 177 4.12 -1.14 -4.37
C ASP A 177 3.88 -2.25 -3.36
N GLU A 178 4.92 -2.59 -2.60
CA GLU A 178 4.91 -3.63 -1.59
C GLU A 178 4.99 -3.08 -0.15
N ILE A 179 4.56 -1.83 0.04
CA ILE A 179 4.62 -1.15 1.35
C ILE A 179 3.85 -1.90 2.45
N HIS A 180 2.83 -2.66 2.08
CA HIS A 180 2.02 -3.47 2.99
C HIS A 180 2.54 -4.91 3.17
N ALA A 181 3.62 -5.31 2.50
CA ALA A 181 4.18 -6.66 2.56
C ALA A 181 4.29 -7.27 3.96
N PRO A 182 4.70 -6.51 5.01
CA PRO A 182 4.79 -7.08 6.36
C PRO A 182 3.43 -7.31 7.05
N LEU A 183 2.33 -6.80 6.48
CA LEU A 183 0.98 -6.86 7.06
C LEU A 183 0.12 -7.90 6.32
N VAL A 184 0.48 -9.16 6.45
CA VAL A 184 -0.24 -10.30 5.88
C VAL A 184 -0.77 -11.18 7.01
N PHE A 185 -1.97 -11.74 6.85
CA PHE A 185 -2.72 -12.44 7.89
C PHE A 185 -3.10 -13.87 7.50
N GLY A 186 -3.42 -14.68 8.51
CA GLY A 186 -3.88 -16.06 8.33
C GLY A 186 -2.81 -16.94 7.67
N THR A 187 -3.22 -17.67 6.64
CA THR A 187 -2.34 -18.56 5.87
C THR A 187 -1.71 -17.89 4.65
N HIS A 188 -2.07 -16.63 4.38
CA HIS A 188 -1.53 -15.89 3.25
C HIS A 188 -0.06 -15.55 3.47
N ARG A 189 0.67 -15.42 2.37
CA ARG A 189 2.08 -15.01 2.37
C ARG A 189 2.32 -13.99 1.28
N HIS A 190 3.02 -12.93 1.61
CA HIS A 190 3.49 -12.00 0.60
C HIS A 190 4.57 -12.64 -0.26
N ILE A 191 4.43 -12.51 -1.56
CA ILE A 191 5.42 -12.92 -2.56
C ILE A 191 5.88 -11.64 -3.24
N PRO A 192 7.17 -11.26 -3.12
CA PRO A 192 7.69 -10.11 -3.86
C PRO A 192 7.56 -10.35 -5.37
N TYR A 193 6.98 -9.41 -6.10
CA TYR A 193 6.72 -9.58 -7.52
C TYR A 193 7.99 -9.94 -8.32
N ALA A 194 9.10 -9.29 -8.01
CA ALA A 194 10.38 -9.55 -8.68
C ALA A 194 10.91 -10.99 -8.51
N THR A 195 10.30 -11.81 -7.63
CA THR A 195 10.76 -13.19 -7.39
C THR A 195 9.99 -14.24 -8.17
N VAL A 196 8.88 -13.89 -8.82
CA VAL A 196 8.02 -14.88 -9.48
C VAL A 196 8.60 -15.41 -10.79
N SER A 197 9.45 -14.63 -11.46
CA SER A 197 10.19 -15.05 -12.66
C SER A 197 11.44 -14.19 -12.88
N GLU A 198 12.37 -14.62 -13.72
CA GLU A 198 13.51 -13.80 -14.15
C GLU A 198 13.03 -12.54 -14.90
N HIS A 199 12.00 -12.67 -15.71
CA HIS A 199 11.38 -11.57 -16.45
C HIS A 199 10.74 -10.55 -15.50
N ALA A 200 10.05 -11.00 -14.44
CA ALA A 200 9.50 -10.12 -13.42
C ALA A 200 10.60 -9.30 -12.73
N ALA A 201 11.76 -9.91 -12.45
CA ALA A 201 12.91 -9.18 -11.91
C ALA A 201 13.48 -8.13 -12.87
N GLU A 202 13.43 -8.40 -14.19
CA GLU A 202 13.98 -7.51 -15.21
C GLU A 202 13.04 -6.36 -15.58
N HIS A 203 11.72 -6.55 -15.56
CA HIS A 203 10.78 -5.51 -15.96
C HIS A 203 10.09 -4.81 -14.79
N SER A 204 10.44 -5.14 -13.54
CA SER A 204 9.85 -4.45 -12.38
C SER A 204 10.80 -3.52 -11.67
N ILE A 205 10.20 -2.62 -10.90
CA ILE A 205 10.84 -1.82 -9.88
C ILE A 205 9.94 -1.85 -8.64
N THR A 206 10.52 -2.21 -7.50
CA THR A 206 9.74 -2.46 -6.28
C THR A 206 9.96 -1.37 -5.25
N ALA A 207 8.88 -0.85 -4.68
CA ALA A 207 8.90 0.11 -3.58
C ALA A 207 8.44 -0.54 -2.28
N ILE A 208 9.28 -0.48 -1.24
CA ILE A 208 8.99 -0.97 0.10
C ILE A 208 9.21 0.11 1.15
N SER A 209 8.60 -0.03 2.32
CA SER A 209 8.85 0.87 3.44
C SER A 209 8.42 0.24 4.77
N ALA A 210 9.10 0.61 5.85
CA ALA A 210 8.66 0.31 7.21
C ALA A 210 7.46 1.18 7.66
N SER A 211 7.08 2.19 6.89
CA SER A 211 6.15 3.24 7.32
C SER A 211 4.74 2.72 7.65
N LYS A 212 4.23 1.70 6.96
CA LYS A 212 2.90 1.14 7.25
C LYS A 212 2.94 0.12 8.38
N ALA A 213 3.86 -0.83 8.29
CA ALA A 213 3.93 -1.94 9.25
C ALA A 213 4.41 -1.53 10.65
N TRP A 214 5.24 -0.49 10.78
CA TRP A 214 5.72 0.06 12.06
C TRP A 214 5.21 1.46 12.37
N ASN A 215 4.22 1.93 11.62
CA ASN A 215 3.55 3.22 11.83
C ASN A 215 4.49 4.44 11.81
N LEU A 216 5.31 4.57 10.76
CA LEU A 216 6.35 5.59 10.62
C LEU A 216 6.17 6.54 9.42
N PRO A 217 4.94 6.84 8.92
CA PRO A 217 4.81 7.57 7.65
C PRO A 217 5.36 8.99 7.70
N GLY A 218 5.34 9.62 8.88
CA GLY A 218 5.87 10.96 9.10
C GLY A 218 7.40 11.06 9.05
N LEU A 219 8.12 9.93 9.14
CA LEU A 219 9.58 9.92 9.16
C LEU A 219 10.22 9.87 7.78
N LYS A 220 9.42 9.79 6.71
CA LYS A 220 9.87 9.92 5.32
C LYS A 220 11.10 9.06 4.99
N CYS A 221 10.90 7.73 4.94
CA CYS A 221 11.89 6.76 4.48
C CYS A 221 11.21 5.58 3.81
N ALA A 222 11.52 5.36 2.56
CA ALA A 222 11.19 4.18 1.77
C ALA A 222 12.42 3.67 1.05
N GLN A 223 12.32 2.52 0.43
CA GLN A 223 13.38 1.92 -0.36
C GLN A 223 12.83 1.56 -1.74
N LEU A 224 13.53 1.99 -2.77
CA LEU A 224 13.33 1.55 -4.13
C LEU A 224 14.30 0.41 -4.40
N VAL A 225 13.80 -0.77 -4.73
CA VAL A 225 14.58 -1.97 -5.06
C VAL A 225 14.60 -2.14 -6.57
N VAL A 226 15.81 -2.19 -7.15
CA VAL A 226 16.06 -2.20 -8.58
C VAL A 226 16.91 -3.40 -8.93
N THR A 227 16.28 -4.47 -9.40
CA THR A 227 16.96 -5.72 -9.78
C THR A 227 17.47 -5.71 -11.21
N SER A 228 16.79 -5.02 -12.11
CA SER A 228 17.15 -4.88 -13.52
C SER A 228 18.38 -4.01 -13.73
N SER A 229 19.38 -4.51 -14.46
CA SER A 229 20.55 -3.74 -14.85
C SER A 229 20.19 -2.53 -15.72
N ARG A 230 19.21 -2.70 -16.62
CA ARG A 230 18.71 -1.61 -17.47
C ARG A 230 18.08 -0.49 -16.64
N HIS A 231 17.22 -0.83 -15.68
CA HIS A 231 16.59 0.16 -14.81
C HIS A 231 17.63 0.85 -13.92
N LYS A 232 18.62 0.10 -13.44
CA LYS A 232 19.73 0.66 -12.67
C LYS A 232 20.49 1.72 -13.44
N GLU A 233 20.85 1.49 -14.69
CA GLU A 233 21.55 2.47 -15.56
C GLU A 233 20.76 3.76 -15.71
N LEU A 234 19.41 3.69 -15.78
CA LEU A 234 18.54 4.85 -15.89
C LEU A 234 18.40 5.64 -14.56
N LEU A 235 18.56 4.97 -13.43
CA LEU A 235 18.37 5.55 -12.09
C LEU A 235 19.69 6.03 -11.48
N ASP A 236 20.83 5.41 -11.77
CA ASP A 236 22.15 5.77 -11.21
C ASP A 236 22.46 7.28 -11.30
N PRO A 237 22.18 7.99 -12.42
CA PRO A 237 22.46 9.43 -12.51
C PRO A 237 21.72 10.29 -11.49
N VAL A 238 20.59 9.84 -10.96
CA VAL A 238 19.77 10.57 -9.99
C VAL A 238 19.78 9.94 -8.59
N ALA A 239 20.37 8.77 -8.42
CA ALA A 239 20.31 7.97 -7.19
C ALA A 239 20.81 8.74 -5.95
N PHE A 240 21.86 9.56 -6.09
CA PHE A 240 22.34 10.39 -4.98
C PHE A 240 21.30 11.42 -4.54
N ILE A 241 20.73 12.19 -5.48
CA ILE A 241 19.73 13.22 -5.17
C ILE A 241 18.48 12.57 -4.56
N VAL A 242 18.04 11.44 -5.11
CA VAL A 242 16.91 10.67 -4.60
C VAL A 242 17.14 10.24 -3.17
N SER A 243 18.35 9.73 -2.86
CA SER A 243 18.66 9.26 -1.50
C SER A 243 18.63 10.37 -0.44
N GLN A 244 18.88 11.63 -0.84
CA GLN A 244 18.84 12.76 0.09
C GLN A 244 17.41 13.18 0.48
N SER A 245 16.39 12.65 -0.17
CA SER A 245 14.98 12.85 0.22
C SER A 245 14.56 12.00 1.41
N ALA A 246 15.27 10.91 1.69
CA ALA A 246 15.04 10.12 2.90
C ALA A 246 15.56 10.86 4.14
N ALA A 247 14.68 11.07 5.10
CA ALA A 247 15.05 11.76 6.34
C ALA A 247 15.99 10.87 7.20
N THR A 248 17.11 11.41 7.68
CA THR A 248 18.06 10.68 8.51
C THR A 248 17.41 9.95 9.69
N PRO A 249 16.50 10.57 10.49
CA PRO A 249 15.77 9.86 11.54
C PRO A 249 14.90 8.71 11.01
N GLY A 250 14.32 8.87 9.81
CA GLY A 250 13.52 7.84 9.15
C GLY A 250 14.37 6.62 8.75
N VAL A 251 15.57 6.85 8.24
CA VAL A 251 16.54 5.80 7.90
C VAL A 251 16.99 5.03 9.14
N LEU A 252 17.25 5.71 10.24
CA LEU A 252 17.60 5.10 11.52
C LEU A 252 16.44 4.27 12.09
N ALA A 253 15.23 4.82 12.04
CA ALA A 253 14.00 4.15 12.48
C ALA A 253 13.70 2.90 11.63
N THR A 254 13.82 3.00 10.31
CA THR A 254 13.64 1.86 9.38
C THR A 254 14.66 0.75 9.64
N THR A 255 15.93 1.12 9.87
CA THR A 255 16.98 0.16 10.24
C THR A 255 16.62 -0.59 11.53
N ALA A 256 16.13 0.12 12.56
CA ALA A 256 15.72 -0.49 13.81
C ALA A 256 14.47 -1.38 13.65
N ALA A 257 13.49 -0.93 12.85
CA ALA A 257 12.27 -1.67 12.57
C ALA A 257 12.57 -3.02 11.90
N TYR A 258 13.33 -3.02 10.81
CA TYR A 258 13.64 -4.24 10.06
C TYR A 258 14.55 -5.21 10.82
N ARG A 259 15.49 -4.69 11.63
CA ARG A 259 16.40 -5.52 12.39
C ARG A 259 15.78 -6.12 13.65
N ASP A 260 15.08 -5.29 14.42
CA ASP A 260 14.70 -5.61 15.81
C ASP A 260 13.17 -5.48 16.06
N GLY A 261 12.39 -4.97 15.11
CA GLY A 261 10.97 -4.65 15.28
C GLY A 261 10.00 -5.81 15.08
N GLY A 262 10.49 -7.03 14.83
CA GLY A 262 9.65 -8.18 14.46
C GLY A 262 8.62 -8.55 15.52
N ALA A 263 9.03 -8.72 16.77
CA ALA A 263 8.14 -9.14 17.86
C ALA A 263 6.97 -8.14 18.06
N TRP A 264 7.25 -6.83 18.01
CA TRP A 264 6.19 -5.81 18.09
C TRP A 264 5.22 -5.91 16.91
N LEU A 265 5.73 -6.19 15.71
CA LEU A 265 4.89 -6.35 14.53
C LEU A 265 3.99 -7.60 14.63
N ASP A 266 4.49 -8.69 15.25
CA ASP A 266 3.70 -9.89 15.49
C ASP A 266 2.56 -9.61 16.47
N ASP A 267 2.81 -8.87 17.56
CA ASP A 267 1.77 -8.41 18.49
C ASP A 267 0.71 -7.54 17.78
N VAL A 268 1.15 -6.65 16.87
CA VAL A 268 0.23 -5.82 16.06
C VAL A 268 -0.62 -6.68 15.12
N ARG A 269 -0.03 -7.66 14.45
CA ARG A 269 -0.79 -8.57 13.57
C ARG A 269 -1.83 -9.37 14.36
N GLU A 270 -1.47 -9.85 15.55
CA GLU A 270 -2.41 -10.55 16.43
C GLU A 270 -3.57 -9.62 16.87
N TYR A 271 -3.24 -8.39 17.26
CA TYR A 271 -4.25 -7.41 17.63
C TYR A 271 -5.20 -7.07 16.48
N LEU A 272 -4.66 -6.86 15.28
CA LEU A 272 -5.43 -6.61 14.07
C LEU A 272 -6.31 -7.81 13.68
N SER A 273 -5.82 -9.03 13.84
CA SER A 273 -6.64 -10.23 13.62
C SER A 273 -7.87 -10.24 14.52
N GLY A 274 -7.73 -9.86 15.80
CA GLY A 274 -8.88 -9.71 16.68
C GLY A 274 -9.83 -8.54 16.32
N ASN A 275 -9.32 -7.49 15.66
CA ASN A 275 -10.15 -6.44 15.09
C ASN A 275 -10.92 -6.96 13.86
N PHE A 276 -10.31 -7.83 13.06
CA PHE A 276 -11.02 -8.48 11.94
C PHE A 276 -12.06 -9.50 12.43
N ASP A 277 -11.83 -10.21 13.55
CA ASP A 277 -12.86 -11.07 14.16
C ASP A 277 -14.10 -10.26 14.58
N LEU A 278 -13.89 -9.08 15.15
CA LEU A 278 -14.98 -8.15 15.44
C LEU A 278 -15.69 -7.71 14.16
N LEU A 279 -14.96 -7.36 13.11
CA LEU A 279 -15.54 -6.96 11.81
C LEU A 279 -16.31 -8.09 11.16
N ASP A 280 -15.80 -9.33 11.16
CA ASP A 280 -16.45 -10.50 10.59
C ASP A 280 -17.84 -10.70 11.22
N GLN A 281 -17.90 -10.66 12.57
CA GLN A 281 -19.17 -10.82 13.30
C GLN A 281 -20.08 -9.61 13.07
N PHE A 282 -19.55 -8.40 13.24
CA PHE A 282 -20.36 -7.18 13.19
C PHE A 282 -20.96 -6.94 11.81
N THR A 283 -20.20 -7.16 10.74
CA THR A 283 -20.69 -6.97 9.37
C THR A 283 -21.72 -8.02 8.97
N ALA A 284 -21.58 -9.26 9.44
CA ALA A 284 -22.56 -10.29 9.20
C ALA A 284 -23.93 -9.94 9.83
N ASP A 285 -23.92 -9.36 11.02
CA ASP A 285 -25.13 -9.04 11.77
C ASP A 285 -25.76 -7.72 11.34
N HIS A 286 -24.96 -6.71 10.97
CA HIS A 286 -25.40 -5.32 10.83
C HIS A 286 -25.23 -4.71 9.44
N PHE A 287 -24.34 -5.27 8.59
CA PHE A 287 -24.03 -4.71 7.27
C PHE A 287 -24.32 -5.69 6.12
N PRO A 288 -25.58 -6.17 5.99
CA PRO A 288 -25.94 -7.06 4.90
C PRO A 288 -25.70 -6.37 3.56
N GLY A 289 -25.13 -7.11 2.60
CA GLY A 289 -24.82 -6.58 1.27
C GLY A 289 -23.57 -5.67 1.21
N SER A 290 -22.84 -5.50 2.31
CA SER A 290 -21.61 -4.66 2.33
C SER A 290 -20.46 -5.21 1.48
N GLY A 291 -20.58 -6.45 0.99
CA GLY A 291 -19.48 -7.09 0.25
C GLY A 291 -18.19 -7.24 1.08
N TYR A 292 -18.29 -7.10 2.42
CA TYR A 292 -17.13 -7.22 3.29
C TYR A 292 -16.41 -8.55 3.08
N ARG A 293 -15.11 -8.45 2.93
CA ARG A 293 -14.19 -9.57 2.95
C ARG A 293 -13.12 -9.30 3.98
N ARG A 294 -12.82 -10.29 4.81
CA ARG A 294 -11.70 -10.20 5.75
C ARG A 294 -10.42 -9.90 4.97
N PRO A 295 -9.66 -8.86 5.33
CA PRO A 295 -8.39 -8.57 4.67
C PRO A 295 -7.40 -9.73 4.78
N GLU A 296 -6.86 -10.15 3.65
CA GLU A 296 -5.74 -11.10 3.54
C GLU A 296 -4.43 -10.40 3.91
N GLY A 297 -4.35 -9.09 3.61
CA GLY A 297 -3.25 -8.21 3.95
C GLY A 297 -3.73 -6.78 4.19
N THR A 298 -2.86 -5.91 4.70
CA THR A 298 -3.15 -4.54 5.11
C THR A 298 -4.06 -4.47 6.36
N TYR A 299 -4.32 -3.28 6.86
CA TYR A 299 -5.34 -2.99 7.89
C TYR A 299 -6.51 -2.18 7.33
N ILE A 300 -6.70 -2.26 6.02
CA ILE A 300 -7.69 -1.51 5.26
C ILE A 300 -8.88 -2.42 4.98
N VAL A 301 -10.07 -1.90 5.26
CA VAL A 301 -11.34 -2.59 5.05
C VAL A 301 -12.12 -1.86 3.98
N TRP A 302 -12.69 -2.61 3.05
CA TRP A 302 -13.49 -2.12 1.93
C TRP A 302 -14.93 -2.59 2.05
N LEU A 303 -15.87 -1.66 1.99
CA LEU A 303 -17.30 -1.93 2.19
C LEU A 303 -18.13 -1.30 1.06
N ASP A 304 -19.04 -2.06 0.49
CA ASP A 304 -20.05 -1.56 -0.44
C ASP A 304 -21.16 -0.86 0.35
N ALA A 305 -21.29 0.43 0.17
CA ALA A 305 -22.25 1.30 0.86
C ALA A 305 -23.35 1.82 -0.07
N ARG A 306 -23.50 1.23 -1.26
CA ARG A 306 -24.54 1.65 -2.23
C ARG A 306 -25.97 1.40 -1.71
N GLY A 307 -26.10 0.56 -0.70
CA GLY A 307 -27.39 0.33 0.00
C GLY A 307 -27.76 1.39 1.04
N ILE A 308 -26.86 2.34 1.37
CA ILE A 308 -27.16 3.42 2.32
C ILE A 308 -28.02 4.49 1.63
N ASP A 309 -29.17 4.85 2.25
CA ASP A 309 -29.94 6.02 1.82
C ASP A 309 -29.23 7.30 2.26
N ILE A 310 -28.58 7.97 1.32
CA ILE A 310 -27.78 9.17 1.57
C ILE A 310 -28.61 10.47 1.66
N GLN A 311 -29.95 10.39 1.46
CA GLN A 311 -30.88 11.52 1.64
C GLN A 311 -30.46 12.82 0.94
N GLY A 312 -29.79 12.70 -0.21
CA GLY A 312 -29.35 13.85 -1.01
C GLY A 312 -27.92 14.34 -0.71
N ALA A 313 -27.17 13.71 0.20
CA ALA A 313 -25.74 13.97 0.38
C ALA A 313 -24.93 13.56 -0.89
N GLU A 314 -23.75 14.12 -1.07
CA GLU A 314 -22.91 13.85 -2.25
C GLU A 314 -22.35 12.41 -2.26
N SER A 315 -22.15 11.83 -1.08
CA SER A 315 -21.61 10.48 -0.94
C SER A 315 -22.01 9.81 0.38
N PRO A 316 -21.92 8.48 0.47
CA PRO A 316 -22.12 7.75 1.72
C PRO A 316 -21.20 8.23 2.86
N THR A 317 -19.96 8.62 2.55
CA THR A 317 -19.01 9.12 3.55
C THR A 317 -19.40 10.47 4.10
N GLU A 318 -19.91 11.37 3.28
CA GLU A 318 -20.41 12.68 3.72
C GLU A 318 -21.62 12.50 4.63
N PHE A 319 -22.60 11.73 4.16
CA PHE A 319 -23.79 11.39 4.92
C PHE A 319 -23.46 10.82 6.31
N LEU A 320 -22.62 9.78 6.35
CA LEU A 320 -22.23 9.17 7.62
C LEU A 320 -21.46 10.15 8.54
N ARG A 321 -20.58 10.97 8.00
CA ARG A 321 -19.87 11.97 8.79
C ARG A 321 -20.82 12.94 9.48
N GLU A 322 -21.82 13.42 8.78
CA GLU A 322 -22.78 14.40 9.29
C GLU A 322 -23.71 13.81 10.33
N HIS A 323 -24.18 12.58 10.13
CA HIS A 323 -25.20 11.96 10.99
C HIS A 323 -24.61 11.15 12.14
N THR A 324 -23.36 10.66 12.00
CA THR A 324 -22.75 9.77 13.01
C THR A 324 -21.50 10.34 13.65
N GLY A 325 -20.90 11.39 13.07
CA GLY A 325 -19.61 11.89 13.47
C GLY A 325 -18.46 10.92 13.15
N VAL A 326 -18.62 9.99 12.20
CA VAL A 326 -17.57 9.07 11.75
C VAL A 326 -17.02 9.53 10.41
N SER A 327 -15.71 9.68 10.31
CA SER A 327 -15.03 10.07 9.07
C SER A 327 -14.31 8.87 8.45
N LEU A 328 -14.75 8.47 7.26
CA LEU A 328 -14.15 7.40 6.45
C LEU A 328 -13.58 7.96 5.15
N THR A 329 -12.88 7.14 4.37
CA THR A 329 -12.46 7.54 3.02
C THR A 329 -13.53 7.17 2.01
N ASP A 330 -13.91 8.13 1.17
CA ASP A 330 -14.81 7.91 0.05
C ASP A 330 -14.13 7.03 -1.02
N GLY A 331 -14.81 5.94 -1.38
CA GLY A 331 -14.31 5.02 -2.38
C GLY A 331 -14.20 5.61 -3.77
N ALA A 332 -15.00 6.62 -4.12
CA ALA A 332 -14.89 7.34 -5.39
C ALA A 332 -13.50 7.95 -5.62
N ARG A 333 -12.76 8.24 -4.55
CA ARG A 333 -11.37 8.69 -4.65
C ARG A 333 -10.40 7.61 -5.10
N CYS A 334 -10.79 6.34 -5.00
CA CYS A 334 -10.00 5.19 -5.41
C CYS A 334 -10.20 4.80 -6.89
N GLY A 335 -10.82 5.66 -7.68
CA GLY A 335 -11.17 5.45 -9.08
C GLY A 335 -12.67 5.25 -9.29
N GLU A 336 -13.09 5.19 -10.56
CA GLU A 336 -14.50 5.07 -10.93
C GLU A 336 -15.15 3.82 -10.32
N ALA A 337 -14.42 2.70 -10.29
CA ALA A 337 -14.86 1.43 -9.68
C ALA A 337 -15.11 1.52 -8.16
N GLY A 338 -14.59 2.56 -7.52
CA GLY A 338 -14.75 2.77 -6.07
C GLY A 338 -16.02 3.55 -5.68
N LYS A 339 -16.78 4.09 -6.63
CA LYS A 339 -17.98 4.86 -6.32
C LYS A 339 -18.99 4.07 -5.48
N GLY A 340 -19.54 4.72 -4.45
CA GLY A 340 -20.49 4.11 -3.53
C GLY A 340 -19.87 3.16 -2.50
N HIS A 341 -18.54 3.07 -2.44
CA HIS A 341 -17.85 2.26 -1.43
C HIS A 341 -17.21 3.13 -0.35
N LEU A 342 -16.90 2.49 0.77
CA LEU A 342 -16.22 3.08 1.92
C LEU A 342 -14.89 2.37 2.17
N ARG A 343 -13.85 3.13 2.49
CA ARG A 343 -12.59 2.60 3.01
C ARG A 343 -12.46 2.94 4.49
N LEU A 344 -12.43 1.92 5.34
CA LEU A 344 -12.25 1.99 6.78
C LEU A 344 -10.86 1.51 7.17
N ILE A 345 -10.23 2.16 8.15
CA ILE A 345 -8.95 1.73 8.76
C ILE A 345 -9.24 0.99 10.06
N ALA A 346 -8.83 -0.29 10.10
CA ALA A 346 -9.05 -1.16 11.27
C ALA A 346 -7.89 -1.09 12.30
N ALA A 347 -6.83 -0.32 12.03
CA ALA A 347 -5.64 -0.22 12.88
C ALA A 347 -5.81 0.80 14.03
N THR A 348 -6.90 0.64 14.79
CA THR A 348 -7.27 1.46 15.95
C THR A 348 -7.59 0.56 17.15
N PRO A 349 -7.59 1.07 18.39
CA PRO A 349 -8.05 0.30 19.54
C PRO A 349 -9.45 -0.29 19.34
N ARG A 350 -9.64 -1.56 19.72
CA ARG A 350 -10.88 -2.29 19.48
C ARG A 350 -12.15 -1.58 19.97
N PRO A 351 -12.16 -0.91 21.14
CA PRO A 351 -13.33 -0.14 21.58
C PRO A 351 -13.64 1.04 20.63
N ILE A 352 -12.65 1.66 20.01
CA ILE A 352 -12.84 2.75 19.04
C ILE A 352 -13.41 2.17 17.74
N LEU A 353 -12.86 1.05 17.26
CA LEU A 353 -13.38 0.37 16.07
C LEU A 353 -14.85 -0.03 16.30
N GLN A 354 -15.17 -0.62 17.45
CA GLN A 354 -16.54 -0.99 17.82
C GLN A 354 -17.45 0.23 17.81
N GLU A 355 -17.05 1.34 18.42
CA GLU A 355 -17.83 2.58 18.44
C GLU A 355 -18.06 3.13 17.03
N ILE A 356 -17.08 3.08 16.15
CA ILE A 356 -17.22 3.46 14.72
C ILE A 356 -18.33 2.60 14.09
N LEU A 357 -18.25 1.29 14.25
CA LEU A 357 -19.20 0.34 13.66
C LEU A 357 -20.62 0.53 14.22
N GLU A 358 -20.78 0.68 15.53
CA GLU A 358 -22.06 0.91 16.20
C GLU A 358 -22.73 2.21 15.75
N ARG A 359 -21.96 3.27 15.52
CA ARG A 359 -22.49 4.56 15.06
C ARG A 359 -23.00 4.51 13.62
N ILE A 360 -22.34 3.76 12.74
CA ILE A 360 -22.76 3.68 11.34
C ILE A 360 -23.84 2.62 11.09
N ALA A 361 -23.95 1.61 11.95
CA ALA A 361 -24.89 0.48 11.78
C ALA A 361 -26.36 0.89 11.58
N PRO A 362 -26.94 1.87 12.29
CA PRO A 362 -28.33 2.28 12.11
C PRO A 362 -28.66 2.77 10.70
N TYR A 363 -27.67 3.20 9.95
CA TYR A 363 -27.83 3.74 8.59
C TYR A 363 -27.60 2.69 7.51
N TRP A 364 -27.15 1.49 7.88
CA TRP A 364 -26.93 0.38 6.94
C TRP A 364 -28.26 -0.34 6.70
N GLN A 365 -28.91 -0.03 5.60
CA GLN A 365 -30.22 -0.66 5.30
C GLN A 365 -30.01 -2.11 4.81
N ARG A 366 -30.99 -2.97 5.16
CA ARG A 366 -31.11 -4.27 4.52
C ARG A 366 -31.66 -4.04 3.11
N THR A 367 -30.88 -4.32 2.10
CA THR A 367 -31.41 -4.51 0.75
C THR A 367 -32.35 -5.73 0.80
N ASN A 368 -33.64 -5.47 0.72
CA ASN A 368 -34.66 -6.53 0.57
C ASN A 368 -34.50 -7.20 -0.80
#